data_1c78e3a84df0fa14ac56fb47d4deaff3
#
_entry.id   1c78e3a84df0fa14ac56fb47d4deaff3
#
_cell.length_a   1.000
_cell.length_b   1.000
_cell.length_c   1.000
_cell.angle_alpha   90.00
_cell.angle_beta   90.00
_cell.angle_gamma   90.00
#
_symmetry.space_group_name_H-M   'P 1'
#
loop_
_entity.id
_entity.type
_entity.pdbx_description
1 polymer ?
#
loop_
_entity_poly.entity_id
_entity_poly.type
_entity_poly.pdbx_seq_one_letter_code
_entity_poly.pdbx_strand_id
1 'polypeptide(L)'
;MKVTEKKAKNGEIHLTAIASTQEVSQAFHRAHLAFANQMGIRPDGDKDVVQLVREQLGITDLDTIVSTQAVQNLVPFAIDKRNLMPAFPPTPILNSQIKRGKTFTFELHVTPKPTFELESYDPVTITVRPLTVDEKDVDEELERLAKNNVRFEHDEPHPIGEGDSFKLGIVATQNGKQLKGLTTPGRTYQMGLNLMPEEFERQLVGMNVGEVKNIRFTLPGDTEGPIDARVTVLEMRKCIIPTIDDEWVAQNRPNYVNLQIFRDATRKQIENAMRPKYEEMKLSLAATELAKRFKGHIDDSIYEASQKTYLENMRGSLEQQGQDFDEFVKSQGGEQQFGMMTMLQVRSNLVQGYSLDAVFRHEKMTLTEEDLNRAARELNPQNPMAVRQEIDETGQGYVLREVAQRIKANQWVLNNAEVIVQE
;
A
#
# COMPACT_ATOMS: atom_id res chain seq x y z
N MET A 1 29.03 12.58 9.14
CA MET A 1 29.46 13.12 7.82
C MET A 1 29.73 14.61 7.93
N LYS A 2 30.83 15.10 7.38
CA LYS A 2 31.11 16.54 7.25
C LYS A 2 30.85 16.93 5.79
N VAL A 3 30.02 17.95 5.56
CA VAL A 3 29.66 18.39 4.22
C VAL A 3 29.91 19.88 4.07
N THR A 4 30.60 20.26 3.01
CA THR A 4 30.80 21.66 2.61
C THR A 4 30.10 21.89 1.27
N GLU A 5 29.61 23.12 1.05
CA GLU A 5 28.90 23.48 -0.17
C GLU A 5 29.53 24.67 -0.87
N LYS A 6 29.42 24.70 -2.18
CA LYS A 6 29.82 25.83 -3.04
C LYS A 6 28.77 25.97 -4.13
N LYS A 7 28.22 27.16 -4.28
CA LYS A 7 27.30 27.48 -5.39
C LYS A 7 28.10 27.70 -6.68
N ALA A 8 27.73 27.00 -7.72
CA ALA A 8 28.28 27.16 -9.07
C ALA A 8 27.56 28.29 -9.82
N LYS A 9 28.21 28.81 -10.88
CA LYS A 9 27.65 29.90 -11.71
C LYS A 9 26.41 29.48 -12.51
N ASN A 10 26.26 28.20 -12.78
CA ASN A 10 25.10 27.60 -13.49
C ASN A 10 23.91 27.30 -12.57
N GLY A 11 23.97 27.67 -11.30
CA GLY A 11 22.90 27.44 -10.31
C GLY A 11 22.99 26.11 -9.57
N GLU A 12 23.90 25.20 -9.99
CA GLU A 12 24.15 23.96 -9.25
C GLU A 12 24.81 24.22 -7.89
N ILE A 13 24.61 23.28 -6.98
CA ILE A 13 25.26 23.26 -5.67
C ILE A 13 26.26 22.10 -5.66
N HIS A 14 27.53 22.42 -5.59
CA HIS A 14 28.58 21.43 -5.45
C HIS A 14 28.79 21.13 -3.97
N LEU A 15 28.63 19.88 -3.57
CA LEU A 15 28.88 19.39 -2.24
C LEU A 15 30.18 18.59 -2.24
N THR A 16 31.03 18.83 -1.23
CA THR A 16 32.15 17.94 -0.90
C THR A 16 31.80 17.28 0.43
N ALA A 17 31.62 15.98 0.43
CA ALA A 17 31.25 15.19 1.59
C ALA A 17 32.41 14.29 2.05
N ILE A 18 32.65 14.27 3.38
CA ILE A 18 33.62 13.40 4.03
C ILE A 18 32.85 12.49 4.98
N ALA A 19 32.73 11.23 4.63
CA ALA A 19 32.14 10.20 5.46
C ALA A 19 33.19 9.63 6.44
N SER A 20 32.78 9.44 7.69
CA SER A 20 33.56 8.78 8.73
C SER A 20 33.68 7.28 8.45
N THR A 21 34.65 6.64 9.13
CA THR A 21 34.82 5.17 9.05
C THR A 21 33.55 4.41 9.43
N GLN A 22 32.78 4.89 10.40
CA GLN A 22 31.51 4.29 10.85
C GLN A 22 30.43 4.40 9.77
N GLU A 23 30.27 5.59 9.17
CA GLU A 23 29.28 5.81 8.11
C GLU A 23 29.62 4.98 6.86
N VAL A 24 30.90 4.87 6.50
CA VAL A 24 31.32 3.99 5.41
C VAL A 24 31.02 2.53 5.71
N SER A 25 31.30 2.07 6.95
CA SER A 25 31.00 0.69 7.35
C SER A 25 29.50 0.39 7.32
N GLN A 26 28.64 1.34 7.74
CA GLN A 26 27.19 1.23 7.66
C GLN A 26 26.69 1.23 6.19
N ALA A 27 27.31 2.03 5.33
CA ALA A 27 26.97 2.07 3.91
C ALA A 27 27.29 0.74 3.22
N PHE A 28 28.42 0.11 3.53
CA PHE A 28 28.74 -1.25 3.08
C PHE A 28 27.79 -2.29 3.63
N HIS A 29 27.46 -2.23 4.93
CA HIS A 29 26.50 -3.16 5.52
C HIS A 29 25.16 -3.15 4.81
N ARG A 30 24.59 -1.95 4.53
CA ARG A 30 23.36 -1.82 3.75
C ARG A 30 23.50 -2.36 2.33
N ALA A 31 24.65 -2.12 1.68
CA ALA A 31 24.91 -2.63 0.33
C ALA A 31 25.03 -4.17 0.31
N HIS A 32 25.61 -4.78 1.33
CA HIS A 32 25.66 -6.24 1.50
C HIS A 32 24.27 -6.84 1.66
N LEU A 33 23.42 -6.23 2.52
CA LEU A 33 22.05 -6.66 2.72
C LEU A 33 21.22 -6.56 1.43
N ALA A 34 21.35 -5.45 0.71
CA ALA A 34 20.65 -5.25 -0.56
C ALA A 34 21.07 -6.30 -1.60
N PHE A 35 22.37 -6.56 -1.73
CA PHE A 35 22.90 -7.60 -2.62
C PHE A 35 22.40 -9.00 -2.25
N ALA A 36 22.44 -9.36 -0.96
CA ALA A 36 21.96 -10.65 -0.48
C ALA A 36 20.47 -10.85 -0.77
N ASN A 37 19.65 -9.83 -0.48
CA ASN A 37 18.22 -9.86 -0.78
C ASN A 37 17.95 -10.03 -2.29
N GLN A 38 18.70 -9.34 -3.15
CA GLN A 38 18.59 -9.48 -4.60
C GLN A 38 18.92 -10.90 -5.07
N MET A 39 19.86 -11.57 -4.39
CA MET A 39 20.24 -12.97 -4.67
C MET A 39 19.37 -13.99 -3.96
N GLY A 40 18.29 -13.56 -3.27
CA GLY A 40 17.39 -14.45 -2.52
C GLY A 40 17.99 -15.03 -1.24
N ILE A 41 19.14 -14.50 -0.78
CA ILE A 41 19.81 -14.93 0.44
C ILE A 41 19.20 -14.17 1.61
N ARG A 42 18.53 -14.89 2.51
CA ARG A 42 17.97 -14.33 3.72
C ARG A 42 18.95 -14.50 4.88
N PRO A 43 19.15 -13.45 5.71
CA PRO A 43 19.92 -13.59 6.95
C PRO A 43 19.31 -14.73 7.79
N ASP A 44 20.14 -15.68 8.22
CA ASP A 44 19.73 -16.81 9.05
C ASP A 44 20.48 -16.76 10.38
N GLY A 45 19.77 -16.39 11.44
CA GLY A 45 20.29 -16.34 12.79
C GLY A 45 21.49 -15.40 12.97
N ASP A 46 22.56 -15.91 13.61
CA ASP A 46 23.77 -15.14 13.98
C ASP A 46 24.81 -15.02 12.85
N LYS A 47 24.54 -15.56 11.64
CA LYS A 47 25.53 -15.53 10.55
C LYS A 47 25.60 -14.16 9.88
N ASP A 48 26.82 -13.66 9.71
CA ASP A 48 27.09 -12.44 8.93
C ASP A 48 26.72 -12.65 7.46
N VAL A 49 26.01 -11.68 6.88
CA VAL A 49 25.57 -11.68 5.47
C VAL A 49 26.74 -11.92 4.51
N VAL A 50 27.91 -11.35 4.77
CA VAL A 50 29.11 -11.57 3.93
C VAL A 50 29.54 -13.02 3.95
N GLN A 51 29.44 -13.71 5.09
CA GLN A 51 29.73 -15.13 5.22
C GLN A 51 28.72 -15.98 4.45
N LEU A 52 27.41 -15.66 4.56
CA LEU A 52 26.35 -16.38 3.81
C LEU A 52 26.54 -16.25 2.30
N VAL A 53 26.83 -15.05 1.80
CA VAL A 53 27.10 -14.83 0.37
C VAL A 53 28.32 -15.62 -0.09
N ARG A 54 29.39 -15.67 0.72
CA ARG A 54 30.57 -16.48 0.42
C ARG A 54 30.26 -17.97 0.36
N GLU A 55 29.52 -18.49 1.34
CA GLU A 55 29.14 -19.90 1.41
C GLU A 55 28.24 -20.35 0.25
N GLN A 56 27.27 -19.51 -0.14
CA GLN A 56 26.25 -19.86 -1.14
C GLN A 56 26.66 -19.52 -2.58
N LEU A 57 27.36 -18.42 -2.79
CA LEU A 57 27.73 -17.93 -4.12
C LEU A 57 29.24 -18.02 -4.44
N GLY A 58 30.09 -18.40 -3.46
CA GLY A 58 31.53 -18.46 -3.66
C GLY A 58 32.22 -17.09 -3.78
N ILE A 59 31.51 -15.99 -3.50
CA ILE A 59 32.03 -14.62 -3.62
C ILE A 59 32.95 -14.33 -2.41
N THR A 60 34.24 -14.08 -2.68
CA THR A 60 35.21 -13.82 -1.63
C THR A 60 35.45 -12.35 -1.35
N ASP A 61 35.21 -11.46 -2.33
CA ASP A 61 35.34 -10.00 -2.21
C ASP A 61 34.06 -9.29 -2.54
N LEU A 62 33.08 -9.37 -1.62
CA LEU A 62 31.79 -8.73 -1.74
C LEU A 62 31.91 -7.19 -1.67
N ASP A 63 32.86 -6.67 -0.89
CA ASP A 63 33.10 -5.22 -0.75
C ASP A 63 33.36 -4.55 -2.11
N THR A 64 34.16 -5.18 -2.97
CA THR A 64 34.43 -4.66 -4.32
C THR A 64 33.17 -4.65 -5.18
N ILE A 65 32.36 -5.73 -5.13
CA ILE A 65 31.12 -5.85 -5.93
C ILE A 65 30.12 -4.76 -5.54
N VAL A 66 29.92 -4.53 -4.25
CA VAL A 66 28.90 -3.57 -3.77
C VAL A 66 29.44 -2.15 -3.54
N SER A 67 30.70 -1.88 -3.91
CA SER A 67 31.33 -0.57 -3.67
C SER A 67 30.54 0.62 -4.23
N THR A 68 30.00 0.49 -5.43
CA THR A 68 29.17 1.53 -6.06
C THR A 68 27.89 1.77 -5.25
N GLN A 69 27.23 0.68 -4.83
CA GLN A 69 26.02 0.78 -3.99
C GLN A 69 26.34 1.39 -2.62
N ALA A 70 27.50 1.07 -2.03
CA ALA A 70 27.93 1.67 -0.78
C ALA A 70 28.11 3.19 -0.90
N VAL A 71 28.66 3.68 -2.03
CA VAL A 71 28.71 5.13 -2.29
C VAL A 71 27.32 5.73 -2.44
N GLN A 72 26.45 5.09 -3.22
CA GLN A 72 25.05 5.55 -3.38
C GLN A 72 24.31 5.65 -2.04
N ASN A 73 24.57 4.74 -1.11
CA ASN A 73 24.01 4.77 0.24
C ASN A 73 24.51 5.95 1.10
N LEU A 74 25.58 6.65 0.71
CA LEU A 74 26.08 7.84 1.40
C LEU A 74 25.50 9.15 0.86
N VAL A 75 25.05 9.16 -0.40
CA VAL A 75 24.55 10.36 -1.10
C VAL A 75 23.41 11.05 -0.37
N PRO A 76 22.32 10.35 0.05
CA PRO A 76 21.19 10.98 0.71
C PRO A 76 21.59 11.73 2.00
N PHE A 77 22.51 11.18 2.79
CA PHE A 77 22.99 11.83 4.02
C PHE A 77 23.71 13.16 3.75
N ALA A 78 24.46 13.25 2.64
CA ALA A 78 25.13 14.49 2.26
C ALA A 78 24.11 15.58 1.88
N ILE A 79 23.05 15.22 1.16
CA ILE A 79 21.95 16.10 0.77
C ILE A 79 21.17 16.55 1.99
N ASP A 80 20.78 15.60 2.84
CA ASP A 80 19.97 15.84 4.05
C ASP A 80 20.71 16.76 5.04
N LYS A 81 22.02 16.55 5.22
CA LYS A 81 22.89 17.36 6.09
C LYS A 81 22.91 18.85 5.73
N ARG A 82 22.65 19.17 4.44
CA ARG A 82 22.57 20.56 3.94
C ARG A 82 21.15 21.05 3.76
N ASN A 83 20.17 20.25 4.16
CA ASN A 83 18.74 20.55 3.99
C ASN A 83 18.38 20.92 2.53
N LEU A 84 19.00 20.24 1.56
CA LEU A 84 18.75 20.48 0.15
C LEU A 84 17.58 19.62 -0.34
N MET A 85 16.90 20.11 -1.37
CA MET A 85 15.93 19.35 -2.16
C MET A 85 16.42 19.32 -3.60
N PRO A 86 16.98 18.19 -4.06
CA PRO A 86 17.43 18.03 -5.44
C PRO A 86 16.24 17.89 -6.39
N ALA A 87 16.38 18.37 -7.63
CA ALA A 87 15.38 18.16 -8.70
C ALA A 87 15.31 16.68 -9.10
N PHE A 88 16.43 15.98 -9.04
CA PHE A 88 16.58 14.55 -9.28
C PHE A 88 17.81 14.01 -8.52
N PRO A 89 17.89 12.69 -8.30
CA PRO A 89 19.00 12.11 -7.54
C PRO A 89 20.37 12.44 -8.17
N PRO A 90 21.28 13.09 -7.46
CA PRO A 90 22.59 13.44 -8.02
C PRO A 90 23.51 12.22 -8.11
N THR A 91 24.35 12.20 -9.11
CA THR A 91 25.40 11.18 -9.29
C THR A 91 26.67 11.61 -8.56
N PRO A 92 27.27 10.75 -7.71
CA PRO A 92 28.51 11.06 -7.05
C PRO A 92 29.70 11.05 -8.02
N ILE A 93 30.60 12.02 -7.82
CA ILE A 93 31.89 12.11 -8.52
C ILE A 93 32.96 11.58 -7.56
N LEU A 94 33.65 10.55 -8.02
CA LEU A 94 34.58 9.79 -7.20
C LEU A 94 36.04 10.07 -7.61
N ASN A 95 36.85 10.57 -6.68
CA ASN A 95 38.26 10.78 -6.88
C ASN A 95 39.13 9.60 -6.38
N SER A 96 38.50 8.64 -5.68
CA SER A 96 39.16 7.44 -5.15
C SER A 96 38.12 6.32 -4.96
N GLN A 97 38.62 5.09 -4.81
CA GLN A 97 37.79 3.95 -4.50
C GLN A 97 37.42 3.93 -3.00
N ILE A 98 36.15 3.70 -2.68
CA ILE A 98 35.70 3.54 -1.30
C ILE A 98 36.25 2.22 -0.72
N LYS A 99 36.66 2.24 0.55
CA LYS A 99 37.18 1.05 1.28
C LYS A 99 36.57 1.00 2.67
N ARG A 100 36.03 -0.14 3.05
CA ARG A 100 35.45 -0.36 4.38
C ARG A 100 36.52 -0.10 5.46
N GLY A 101 36.13 0.54 6.57
CA GLY A 101 37.02 0.88 7.68
C GLY A 101 37.92 2.10 7.45
N LYS A 102 37.78 2.81 6.33
CA LYS A 102 38.45 4.08 6.05
C LYS A 102 37.47 5.22 5.86
N THR A 103 37.90 6.45 6.11
CA THR A 103 37.14 7.65 5.72
C THR A 103 37.09 7.74 4.21
N PHE A 104 35.98 8.31 3.68
CA PHE A 104 35.78 8.43 2.25
C PHE A 104 35.33 9.85 1.88
N THR A 105 35.93 10.42 0.86
CA THR A 105 35.58 11.74 0.33
C THR A 105 34.97 11.59 -1.07
N PHE A 106 33.84 12.22 -1.30
CA PHE A 106 33.18 12.27 -2.60
C PHE A 106 32.57 13.63 -2.86
N GLU A 107 32.32 13.92 -4.11
CA GLU A 107 31.68 15.17 -4.54
C GLU A 107 30.32 14.87 -5.17
N LEU A 108 29.37 15.82 -5.01
CA LEU A 108 28.06 15.77 -5.63
C LEU A 108 27.80 17.10 -6.33
N HIS A 109 27.33 17.03 -7.57
CA HIS A 109 26.71 18.16 -8.24
C HIS A 109 25.20 18.04 -8.11
N VAL A 110 24.62 18.90 -7.30
CA VAL A 110 23.19 18.89 -6.98
C VAL A 110 22.51 19.99 -7.78
N THR A 111 21.62 19.62 -8.67
CA THR A 111 20.67 20.56 -9.27
C THR A 111 19.56 20.79 -8.25
N PRO A 112 19.47 22.00 -7.66
CA PRO A 112 18.40 22.29 -6.71
C PRO A 112 17.05 22.21 -7.41
N LYS A 113 16.04 21.82 -6.66
CA LYS A 113 14.65 21.81 -7.13
C LYS A 113 14.27 23.24 -7.58
N PRO A 114 13.73 23.41 -8.80
CA PRO A 114 13.34 24.72 -9.27
C PRO A 114 12.21 25.28 -8.43
N THR A 115 12.20 26.61 -8.32
CA THR A 115 11.13 27.34 -7.63
C THR A 115 10.25 28.05 -8.65
N PHE A 116 8.94 27.91 -8.50
CA PHE A 116 7.95 28.53 -9.36
C PHE A 116 7.03 29.44 -8.55
N GLU A 117 6.39 30.38 -9.20
CA GLU A 117 5.37 31.25 -8.63
C GLU A 117 4.01 30.92 -9.26
N LEU A 118 2.94 31.30 -8.59
CA LEU A 118 1.59 31.19 -9.10
C LEU A 118 1.11 32.53 -9.65
N GLU A 119 0.13 32.50 -10.53
CA GLU A 119 -0.52 33.73 -11.04
C GLU A 119 -1.28 34.47 -9.92
N SER A 120 -1.84 33.71 -8.97
CA SER A 120 -2.53 34.24 -7.77
C SER A 120 -2.44 33.24 -6.63
N TYR A 121 -2.36 33.77 -5.41
CA TYR A 121 -2.44 33.04 -4.14
C TYR A 121 -3.79 33.23 -3.44
N ASP A 122 -4.78 33.84 -4.09
CA ASP A 122 -6.14 34.02 -3.56
C ASP A 122 -6.78 32.62 -3.29
N PRO A 123 -7.80 32.55 -2.44
CA PRO A 123 -8.55 31.32 -2.22
C PRO A 123 -9.01 30.66 -3.53
N VAL A 124 -8.90 29.34 -3.62
CA VAL A 124 -9.44 28.57 -4.75
C VAL A 124 -10.91 28.29 -4.50
N THR A 125 -11.71 28.19 -5.56
CA THR A 125 -13.11 27.76 -5.47
C THR A 125 -13.20 26.30 -5.93
N ILE A 126 -13.74 25.42 -5.09
CA ILE A 126 -14.01 24.03 -5.44
C ILE A 126 -15.50 23.74 -5.39
N THR A 127 -15.99 22.93 -6.32
CA THR A 127 -17.38 22.47 -6.34
C THR A 127 -17.43 21.00 -5.97
N VAL A 128 -18.22 20.65 -4.97
CA VAL A 128 -18.36 19.28 -4.48
C VAL A 128 -19.84 18.91 -4.37
N ARG A 129 -20.14 17.61 -4.53
CA ARG A 129 -21.46 17.10 -4.14
C ARG A 129 -21.54 16.95 -2.62
N PRO A 130 -22.74 17.10 -2.01
CA PRO A 130 -22.86 16.86 -0.57
C PRO A 130 -22.49 15.40 -0.22
N LEU A 131 -21.90 15.19 0.96
CA LEU A 131 -21.74 13.87 1.51
C LEU A 131 -23.10 13.39 2.04
N THR A 132 -23.81 12.60 1.25
CA THR A 132 -25.12 12.05 1.60
C THR A 132 -25.05 10.53 1.68
N VAL A 133 -25.83 9.96 2.58
CA VAL A 133 -26.06 8.52 2.70
C VAL A 133 -27.55 8.29 2.45
N ASP A 134 -27.87 7.61 1.37
CA ASP A 134 -29.25 7.33 0.96
C ASP A 134 -29.88 6.24 1.85
N GLU A 135 -31.22 6.17 1.85
CA GLU A 135 -31.93 5.07 2.52
C GLU A 135 -31.51 3.71 1.95
N LYS A 136 -31.20 3.66 0.65
CA LYS A 136 -30.72 2.47 -0.02
C LYS A 136 -29.41 1.96 0.56
N ASP A 137 -28.46 2.86 0.85
CA ASP A 137 -27.16 2.49 1.46
C ASP A 137 -27.38 1.87 2.85
N VAL A 138 -28.32 2.43 3.62
CA VAL A 138 -28.67 1.91 4.94
C VAL A 138 -29.34 0.54 4.81
N ASP A 139 -30.26 0.35 3.85
CA ASP A 139 -30.92 -0.92 3.61
C ASP A 139 -29.93 -2.00 3.18
N GLU A 140 -29.01 -1.69 2.27
CA GLU A 140 -27.93 -2.61 1.83
C GLU A 140 -27.03 -3.03 3.00
N GLU A 141 -26.69 -2.11 3.90
CA GLU A 141 -25.92 -2.43 5.09
C GLU A 141 -26.70 -3.31 6.08
N LEU A 142 -27.99 -3.05 6.26
CA LEU A 142 -28.86 -3.89 7.09
C LEU A 142 -29.06 -5.29 6.47
N GLU A 143 -29.21 -5.38 5.15
CA GLU A 143 -29.24 -6.67 4.46
C GLU A 143 -27.91 -7.44 4.62
N ARG A 144 -26.78 -6.76 4.51
CA ARG A 144 -25.47 -7.35 4.75
C ARG A 144 -25.35 -7.86 6.19
N LEU A 145 -25.84 -7.06 7.14
CA LEU A 145 -25.90 -7.45 8.55
C LEU A 145 -26.79 -8.68 8.76
N ALA A 146 -27.96 -8.74 8.13
CA ALA A 146 -28.85 -9.89 8.18
C ALA A 146 -28.17 -11.15 7.64
N LYS A 147 -27.53 -11.06 6.47
CA LYS A 147 -26.79 -12.17 5.84
C LYS A 147 -25.62 -12.65 6.70
N ASN A 148 -24.99 -11.78 7.49
CA ASN A 148 -23.91 -12.13 8.42
C ASN A 148 -24.41 -12.73 9.75
N ASN A 149 -25.73 -12.66 10.03
CA ASN A 149 -26.36 -13.14 11.25
C ASN A 149 -27.38 -14.25 10.97
N VAL A 150 -27.14 -15.06 9.95
CA VAL A 150 -28.01 -16.21 9.63
C VAL A 150 -28.09 -17.19 10.79
N ARG A 151 -29.28 -17.80 10.93
CA ARG A 151 -29.52 -18.91 11.87
C ARG A 151 -29.79 -20.17 11.06
N PHE A 152 -29.39 -21.30 11.62
CA PHE A 152 -29.65 -22.59 11.02
C PHE A 152 -30.61 -23.36 11.90
N GLU A 153 -31.80 -23.64 11.37
CA GLU A 153 -32.84 -24.44 12.02
C GLU A 153 -32.87 -25.84 11.42
N HIS A 154 -33.53 -26.76 12.10
CA HIS A 154 -33.78 -28.12 11.56
C HIS A 154 -34.68 -28.01 10.34
N ASP A 155 -34.34 -28.75 9.28
CA ASP A 155 -35.18 -28.90 8.09
C ASP A 155 -35.63 -30.33 7.87
N GLU A 156 -36.72 -30.54 7.15
CA GLU A 156 -37.17 -31.88 6.83
C GLU A 156 -36.13 -32.60 5.94
N PRO A 157 -35.93 -33.92 6.15
CA PRO A 157 -35.02 -34.69 5.33
C PRO A 157 -35.38 -34.68 3.87
N HIS A 158 -34.48 -34.23 3.02
CA HIS A 158 -34.54 -34.31 1.54
C HIS A 158 -33.14 -34.53 0.95
N PRO A 159 -33.01 -34.95 -0.31
CA PRO A 159 -31.74 -35.06 -0.98
C PRO A 159 -31.07 -33.69 -1.11
N ILE A 160 -29.75 -33.62 -0.89
CA ILE A 160 -28.97 -32.37 -0.99
C ILE A 160 -29.07 -31.79 -2.40
N GLY A 161 -29.48 -30.53 -2.50
CA GLY A 161 -29.52 -29.73 -3.71
C GLY A 161 -28.62 -28.49 -3.65
N GLU A 162 -28.65 -27.66 -4.69
CA GLU A 162 -27.94 -26.40 -4.72
C GLU A 162 -28.51 -25.42 -3.70
N GLY A 163 -27.64 -24.72 -2.97
CA GLY A 163 -28.01 -23.74 -1.95
C GLY A 163 -28.42 -24.32 -0.60
N ASP A 164 -28.57 -25.64 -0.49
CA ASP A 164 -28.95 -26.29 0.75
C ASP A 164 -27.89 -26.16 1.83
N SER A 165 -28.38 -26.14 3.06
CA SER A 165 -27.52 -26.20 4.24
C SER A 165 -27.78 -27.50 5.00
N PHE A 166 -26.73 -28.09 5.53
CA PHE A 166 -26.82 -29.36 6.27
C PHE A 166 -25.63 -29.50 7.22
N LYS A 167 -25.75 -30.39 8.18
CA LYS A 167 -24.67 -30.76 9.08
C LYS A 167 -23.92 -31.96 8.50
N LEU A 168 -22.61 -31.79 8.35
CA LEU A 168 -21.73 -32.75 7.69
C LEU A 168 -20.68 -33.27 8.66
N GLY A 169 -20.59 -34.55 8.87
CA GLY A 169 -19.45 -35.22 9.50
C GLY A 169 -18.41 -35.57 8.42
N ILE A 170 -17.15 -35.24 8.64
CA ILE A 170 -16.06 -35.50 7.72
C ILE A 170 -14.89 -36.18 8.45
N VAL A 171 -14.37 -37.26 7.86
CA VAL A 171 -13.08 -37.84 8.23
C VAL A 171 -12.21 -37.82 6.98
N ALA A 172 -11.25 -36.89 6.93
CA ALA A 172 -10.38 -36.69 5.78
C ALA A 172 -8.97 -37.26 6.00
N THR A 173 -8.43 -37.92 4.99
CA THR A 173 -7.07 -38.46 4.98
C THR A 173 -6.35 -38.08 3.69
N GLN A 174 -5.04 -37.84 3.78
CA GLN A 174 -4.17 -37.60 2.64
C GLN A 174 -2.88 -38.42 2.85
N ASN A 175 -2.50 -39.21 1.85
CA ASN A 175 -1.35 -40.09 1.96
C ASN A 175 -1.37 -41.01 3.22
N GLY A 176 -2.58 -41.47 3.61
CA GLY A 176 -2.77 -42.33 4.80
C GLY A 176 -2.72 -41.61 6.15
N LYS A 177 -2.52 -40.28 6.17
CA LYS A 177 -2.53 -39.45 7.38
C LYS A 177 -3.83 -38.67 7.51
N GLN A 178 -4.40 -38.64 8.71
CA GLN A 178 -5.62 -37.88 8.96
C GLN A 178 -5.36 -36.36 8.93
N LEU A 179 -6.15 -35.63 8.16
CA LEU A 179 -6.16 -34.17 8.09
C LEU A 179 -7.06 -33.59 9.20
N LYS A 180 -6.46 -33.19 10.32
CA LYS A 180 -7.20 -32.64 11.49
C LYS A 180 -8.00 -31.38 11.12
N GLY A 181 -7.51 -30.55 10.21
CA GLY A 181 -8.17 -29.30 9.81
C GLY A 181 -9.45 -29.52 8.98
N LEU A 182 -9.58 -30.67 8.32
CA LEU A 182 -10.78 -31.05 7.54
C LEU A 182 -11.64 -32.10 8.23
N THR A 183 -11.14 -32.77 9.27
CA THR A 183 -11.90 -33.77 10.01
C THR A 183 -12.78 -33.11 11.08
N THR A 184 -14.08 -33.40 11.04
CA THR A 184 -15.06 -32.87 11.99
C THR A 184 -16.15 -33.91 12.28
N PRO A 185 -16.60 -34.05 13.54
CA PRO A 185 -17.73 -34.91 13.88
C PRO A 185 -19.07 -34.35 13.43
N GLY A 186 -19.14 -33.03 13.14
CA GLY A 186 -20.36 -32.39 12.64
C GLY A 186 -20.15 -30.89 12.51
N ARG A 187 -20.19 -30.39 11.27
CA ARG A 187 -20.10 -28.96 10.91
C ARG A 187 -21.24 -28.59 10.01
N THR A 188 -21.85 -27.41 10.22
CA THR A 188 -22.82 -26.88 9.26
C THR A 188 -22.07 -26.48 8.00
N TYR A 189 -22.60 -26.94 6.88
CA TYR A 189 -22.12 -26.67 5.53
C TYR A 189 -23.26 -26.12 4.68
N GLN A 190 -22.97 -25.20 3.78
CA GLN A 190 -23.91 -24.68 2.82
C GLN A 190 -23.32 -24.79 1.41
N MET A 191 -24.10 -25.36 0.50
CA MET A 191 -23.73 -25.52 -0.90
C MET A 191 -23.60 -24.17 -1.59
N GLY A 192 -22.62 -24.04 -2.48
CA GLY A 192 -22.45 -22.85 -3.31
C GLY A 192 -21.71 -21.68 -2.66
N LEU A 193 -21.24 -21.82 -1.42
CA LEU A 193 -20.37 -20.80 -0.77
C LEU A 193 -18.89 -20.94 -1.13
N ASN A 194 -18.53 -21.88 -1.99
CA ASN A 194 -17.15 -22.17 -2.40
C ASN A 194 -16.15 -22.39 -1.23
N LEU A 195 -16.65 -22.92 -0.10
CA LEU A 195 -15.84 -23.26 1.07
C LEU A 195 -14.97 -24.50 0.81
N MET A 196 -15.37 -25.33 -0.12
CA MET A 196 -14.65 -26.52 -0.59
C MET A 196 -14.62 -26.50 -2.13
N PRO A 197 -13.69 -27.23 -2.76
CA PRO A 197 -13.63 -27.33 -4.21
C PRO A 197 -14.95 -27.82 -4.81
N GLU A 198 -15.28 -27.33 -6.01
CA GLU A 198 -16.50 -27.74 -6.75
C GLU A 198 -16.60 -29.27 -6.93
N GLU A 199 -15.47 -29.93 -7.09
CA GLU A 199 -15.37 -31.39 -7.18
C GLU A 199 -15.89 -32.09 -5.92
N PHE A 200 -15.69 -31.50 -4.74
CA PHE A 200 -16.24 -31.99 -3.47
C PHE A 200 -17.75 -31.75 -3.42
N GLU A 201 -18.21 -30.54 -3.70
CA GLU A 201 -19.63 -30.16 -3.66
C GLU A 201 -20.47 -30.99 -4.62
N ARG A 202 -20.01 -31.19 -5.85
CA ARG A 202 -20.67 -31.99 -6.87
C ARG A 202 -20.96 -33.42 -6.42
N GLN A 203 -20.10 -34.01 -5.60
CA GLN A 203 -20.26 -35.37 -5.09
C GLN A 203 -21.25 -35.45 -3.91
N LEU A 204 -21.60 -34.32 -3.27
CA LEU A 204 -22.60 -34.24 -2.20
C LEU A 204 -24.02 -34.15 -2.73
N VAL A 205 -24.22 -33.63 -3.93
CA VAL A 205 -25.55 -33.47 -4.53
C VAL A 205 -26.27 -34.83 -4.59
N GLY A 206 -27.52 -34.85 -4.14
CA GLY A 206 -28.38 -36.01 -4.09
C GLY A 206 -28.18 -36.94 -2.88
N MET A 207 -27.23 -36.69 -2.00
CA MET A 207 -27.07 -37.46 -0.76
C MET A 207 -28.22 -37.18 0.22
N ASN A 208 -28.63 -38.22 0.94
CA ASN A 208 -29.69 -38.17 1.93
C ASN A 208 -29.11 -38.15 3.37
N VAL A 209 -29.94 -37.72 4.31
CA VAL A 209 -29.62 -37.78 5.74
C VAL A 209 -29.31 -39.22 6.16
N GLY A 210 -28.20 -39.42 6.88
CA GLY A 210 -27.70 -40.72 7.31
C GLY A 210 -26.81 -41.41 6.26
N GLU A 211 -26.76 -40.91 5.04
CA GLU A 211 -25.91 -41.50 3.99
C GLU A 211 -24.41 -41.21 4.25
N VAL A 212 -23.59 -42.22 3.95
CA VAL A 212 -22.13 -42.16 4.07
C VAL A 212 -21.54 -42.37 2.69
N LYS A 213 -20.66 -41.44 2.27
CA LYS A 213 -19.98 -41.53 0.97
C LYS A 213 -18.50 -41.28 1.13
N ASN A 214 -17.68 -41.98 0.34
CA ASN A 214 -16.26 -41.62 0.23
C ASN A 214 -16.11 -40.70 -0.97
N ILE A 215 -15.59 -39.53 -0.71
CA ILE A 215 -15.39 -38.43 -1.69
C ILE A 215 -13.91 -38.21 -1.85
N ARG A 216 -13.46 -38.09 -3.10
CA ARG A 216 -12.07 -37.80 -3.44
C ARG A 216 -12.02 -36.45 -4.16
N PHE A 217 -11.11 -35.55 -3.70
CA PHE A 217 -10.95 -34.23 -4.27
C PHE A 217 -9.53 -33.69 -4.02
N THR A 218 -9.16 -32.59 -4.72
CA THR A 218 -7.87 -31.92 -4.57
C THR A 218 -8.10 -30.47 -4.16
N LEU A 219 -7.32 -29.95 -3.19
CA LEU A 219 -7.35 -28.54 -2.86
C LEU A 219 -6.55 -27.74 -3.88
N PRO A 220 -7.01 -26.53 -4.29
CA PRO A 220 -6.25 -25.65 -5.15
C PRO A 220 -4.89 -25.30 -4.53
N GLY A 221 -3.81 -25.49 -5.28
CA GLY A 221 -2.44 -25.21 -4.83
C GLY A 221 -1.81 -26.30 -3.94
N ASP A 222 -2.53 -27.40 -3.65
CA ASP A 222 -1.96 -28.53 -2.89
C ASP A 222 -1.10 -29.41 -3.81
N THR A 223 0.15 -29.64 -3.41
CA THR A 223 1.14 -30.49 -4.11
C THR A 223 1.26 -31.88 -3.52
N GLU A 224 0.59 -32.16 -2.39
CA GLU A 224 0.68 -33.45 -1.69
C GLU A 224 -0.25 -34.53 -2.29
N GLY A 225 -1.16 -34.17 -3.20
CA GLY A 225 -2.04 -35.07 -3.92
C GLY A 225 -3.49 -35.07 -3.39
N PRO A 226 -4.35 -35.99 -3.91
CA PRO A 226 -5.76 -35.97 -3.61
C PRO A 226 -6.06 -36.36 -2.16
N ILE A 227 -7.15 -35.79 -1.64
CA ILE A 227 -7.70 -36.06 -0.31
C ILE A 227 -8.84 -37.06 -0.43
N ASP A 228 -8.81 -38.12 0.38
CA ASP A 228 -9.88 -39.07 0.54
C ASP A 228 -10.68 -38.69 1.81
N ALA A 229 -11.94 -38.34 1.64
CA ALA A 229 -12.84 -37.94 2.73
C ALA A 229 -14.04 -38.89 2.83
N ARG A 230 -14.22 -39.48 4.03
CA ARG A 230 -15.47 -40.15 4.37
C ARG A 230 -16.42 -39.12 4.95
N VAL A 231 -17.53 -38.93 4.25
CA VAL A 231 -18.50 -37.87 4.56
C VAL A 231 -19.83 -38.51 4.99
N THR A 232 -20.47 -37.93 6.00
CA THR A 232 -21.77 -38.39 6.51
C THR A 232 -22.70 -37.18 6.62
N VAL A 233 -23.87 -37.22 5.99
CA VAL A 233 -24.92 -36.22 6.16
C VAL A 233 -25.67 -36.51 7.45
N LEU A 234 -25.56 -35.59 8.42
CA LEU A 234 -26.14 -35.82 9.76
C LEU A 234 -27.56 -35.33 9.89
N GLU A 235 -27.85 -34.14 9.36
CA GLU A 235 -29.16 -33.51 9.35
C GLU A 235 -29.25 -32.43 8.27
N MET A 236 -30.43 -32.21 7.71
CA MET A 236 -30.70 -31.03 6.88
C MET A 236 -30.92 -29.82 7.78
N ARG A 237 -30.47 -28.65 7.28
CA ARG A 237 -30.61 -27.39 7.99
C ARG A 237 -31.15 -26.34 7.04
N LYS A 238 -32.15 -25.58 7.50
CA LYS A 238 -32.63 -24.42 6.80
C LYS A 238 -31.88 -23.18 7.25
N CYS A 239 -31.25 -22.51 6.28
CA CYS A 239 -30.62 -21.21 6.51
C CYS A 239 -31.71 -20.13 6.58
N ILE A 240 -31.86 -19.49 7.71
CA ILE A 240 -32.79 -18.39 7.95
C ILE A 240 -32.03 -17.08 8.04
N ILE A 241 -32.25 -16.21 7.09
CA ILE A 241 -31.77 -14.83 7.13
C ILE A 241 -32.77 -14.06 8.01
N PRO A 242 -32.32 -13.49 9.15
CA PRO A 242 -33.25 -12.78 10.03
C PRO A 242 -33.73 -11.48 9.37
N THR A 243 -34.98 -11.12 9.61
CA THR A 243 -35.47 -9.76 9.36
C THR A 243 -34.94 -8.84 10.44
N ILE A 244 -34.31 -7.73 10.05
CA ILE A 244 -33.86 -6.72 11.01
C ILE A 244 -35.04 -5.82 11.34
N ASP A 245 -35.72 -6.12 12.43
CA ASP A 245 -36.87 -5.40 12.99
C ASP A 245 -36.59 -4.93 14.43
N ASP A 246 -37.57 -4.34 15.10
CA ASP A 246 -37.44 -3.87 16.47
C ASP A 246 -37.10 -5.00 17.46
N GLU A 247 -37.67 -6.20 17.25
CA GLU A 247 -37.40 -7.36 18.09
C GLU A 247 -35.97 -7.86 17.92
N TRP A 248 -35.51 -7.96 16.67
CA TRP A 248 -34.15 -8.34 16.35
C TRP A 248 -33.15 -7.34 16.95
N VAL A 249 -33.43 -6.04 16.84
CA VAL A 249 -32.58 -4.97 17.40
C VAL A 249 -32.53 -5.09 18.92
N ALA A 250 -33.67 -5.26 19.60
CA ALA A 250 -33.71 -5.42 21.05
C ALA A 250 -32.87 -6.61 21.54
N GLN A 251 -32.92 -7.73 20.81
CA GLN A 251 -32.19 -8.96 21.16
C GLN A 251 -30.70 -8.90 20.85
N ASN A 252 -30.30 -8.31 19.71
CA ASN A 252 -28.95 -8.41 19.18
C ASN A 252 -28.15 -7.10 19.30
N ARG A 253 -28.82 -5.98 19.53
CA ARG A 253 -28.23 -4.63 19.65
C ARG A 253 -28.86 -3.84 20.80
N PRO A 254 -28.72 -4.28 22.06
CA PRO A 254 -29.44 -3.75 23.22
C PRO A 254 -29.17 -2.26 23.52
N ASN A 255 -28.15 -1.68 22.90
CA ASN A 255 -27.82 -0.25 23.01
C ASN A 255 -28.77 0.65 22.17
N TYR A 256 -29.63 0.07 21.32
CA TYR A 256 -30.58 0.79 20.48
C TYR A 256 -32.01 0.41 20.90
N VAL A 257 -32.83 1.43 21.08
CA VAL A 257 -34.21 1.27 21.61
C VAL A 257 -35.15 0.64 20.57
N ASN A 258 -34.93 0.91 19.29
CA ASN A 258 -35.73 0.42 18.18
C ASN A 258 -34.95 0.46 16.85
N LEU A 259 -35.55 -0.10 15.80
CA LEU A 259 -34.98 -0.15 14.45
C LEU A 259 -34.68 1.25 13.90
N GLN A 260 -35.53 2.26 14.12
CA GLN A 260 -35.30 3.60 13.58
C GLN A 260 -34.02 4.21 14.14
N ILE A 261 -33.81 4.13 15.44
CA ILE A 261 -32.57 4.62 16.09
C ILE A 261 -31.35 3.82 15.59
N PHE A 262 -31.51 2.53 15.37
CA PHE A 262 -30.44 1.69 14.81
C PHE A 262 -30.13 2.09 13.35
N ARG A 263 -31.13 2.37 12.51
CA ARG A 263 -30.96 2.89 11.15
C ARG A 263 -30.21 4.21 11.14
N ASP A 264 -30.59 5.15 12.01
CA ASP A 264 -29.93 6.46 12.12
C ASP A 264 -28.47 6.32 12.56
N ALA A 265 -28.18 5.41 13.46
CA ALA A 265 -26.82 5.09 13.88
C ALA A 265 -26.00 4.45 12.73
N THR A 266 -26.62 3.54 11.98
CA THR A 266 -26.03 2.90 10.80
C THR A 266 -25.70 3.93 9.72
N ARG A 267 -26.65 4.84 9.42
CA ARG A 267 -26.42 5.96 8.48
C ARG A 267 -25.21 6.79 8.90
N LYS A 268 -25.15 7.16 10.17
CA LYS A 268 -24.01 7.93 10.70
C LYS A 268 -22.68 7.16 10.65
N GLN A 269 -22.73 5.84 10.83
CA GLN A 269 -21.55 4.98 10.68
C GLN A 269 -21.06 4.94 9.24
N ILE A 270 -21.97 4.79 8.26
CA ILE A 270 -21.64 4.84 6.82
C ILE A 270 -21.05 6.22 6.47
N GLU A 271 -21.71 7.30 6.89
CA GLU A 271 -21.21 8.68 6.67
C GLU A 271 -19.79 8.86 7.23
N ASN A 272 -19.54 8.42 8.46
CA ASN A 272 -18.21 8.50 9.08
C ASN A 272 -17.16 7.65 8.33
N ALA A 273 -17.55 6.51 7.77
CA ALA A 273 -16.67 5.67 6.96
C ALA A 273 -16.35 6.31 5.59
N MET A 274 -17.30 7.06 5.00
CA MET A 274 -17.12 7.76 3.74
C MET A 274 -16.36 9.09 3.89
N ARG A 275 -16.41 9.72 5.07
CA ARG A 275 -15.84 11.05 5.35
C ARG A 275 -14.35 11.18 5.00
N PRO A 276 -13.45 10.25 5.34
CA PRO A 276 -12.03 10.35 4.98
C PRO A 276 -11.83 10.47 3.47
N LYS A 277 -12.49 9.64 2.68
CA LYS A 277 -12.42 9.67 1.21
C LYS A 277 -13.01 10.97 0.63
N TYR A 278 -14.06 11.49 1.24
CA TYR A 278 -14.65 12.77 0.86
C TYR A 278 -13.70 13.94 1.14
N GLU A 279 -13.02 13.96 2.27
CA GLU A 279 -12.01 14.97 2.58
C GLU A 279 -10.79 14.87 1.65
N GLU A 280 -10.33 13.65 1.33
CA GLU A 280 -9.27 13.42 0.35
C GLU A 280 -9.66 13.94 -1.04
N MET A 281 -10.89 13.70 -1.48
CA MET A 281 -11.42 14.26 -2.74
C MET A 281 -11.37 15.78 -2.74
N LYS A 282 -11.77 16.44 -1.65
CA LYS A 282 -11.71 17.91 -1.54
C LYS A 282 -10.27 18.43 -1.61
N LEU A 283 -9.34 17.75 -0.94
CA LEU A 283 -7.89 18.07 -1.02
C LEU A 283 -7.37 17.94 -2.46
N SER A 284 -7.76 16.91 -3.16
CA SER A 284 -7.38 16.69 -4.56
C SER A 284 -7.95 17.75 -5.49
N LEU A 285 -9.22 18.13 -5.31
CA LEU A 285 -9.85 19.22 -6.06
C LEU A 285 -9.16 20.56 -5.80
N ALA A 286 -8.88 20.89 -4.54
CA ALA A 286 -8.21 22.13 -4.18
C ALA A 286 -6.80 22.23 -4.80
N ALA A 287 -6.02 21.13 -4.76
CA ALA A 287 -4.72 21.07 -5.42
C ALA A 287 -4.82 21.21 -6.94
N THR A 288 -5.85 20.61 -7.55
CA THR A 288 -6.10 20.70 -8.99
C THR A 288 -6.46 22.12 -9.42
N GLU A 289 -7.35 22.80 -8.68
CA GLU A 289 -7.69 24.20 -8.96
C GLU A 289 -6.50 25.15 -8.75
N LEU A 290 -5.70 24.91 -7.71
CA LEU A 290 -4.47 25.65 -7.49
C LEU A 290 -3.48 25.47 -8.65
N ALA A 291 -3.33 24.23 -9.14
CA ALA A 291 -2.41 23.90 -10.21
C ALA A 291 -2.70 24.62 -11.54
N LYS A 292 -3.95 25.05 -11.78
CA LYS A 292 -4.31 25.87 -12.92
C LYS A 292 -3.63 27.26 -12.92
N ARG A 293 -3.19 27.72 -11.77
CA ARG A 293 -2.49 29.00 -11.57
C ARG A 293 -0.97 28.87 -11.69
N PHE A 294 -0.48 27.68 -12.02
CA PHE A 294 0.96 27.46 -12.16
C PHE A 294 1.55 28.31 -13.29
N LYS A 295 2.62 29.03 -12.98
CA LYS A 295 3.32 29.86 -13.92
C LYS A 295 4.77 29.45 -14.02
N GLY A 296 5.16 28.95 -15.16
CA GLY A 296 6.53 28.53 -15.41
C GLY A 296 6.64 27.39 -16.43
N HIS A 297 7.87 27.06 -16.72
CA HIS A 297 8.23 25.91 -17.57
C HIS A 297 9.10 24.98 -16.74
N ILE A 298 8.67 23.72 -16.61
CA ILE A 298 9.44 22.66 -15.98
C ILE A 298 10.35 22.06 -17.03
N ASP A 299 11.64 21.93 -16.72
CA ASP A 299 12.62 21.38 -17.63
C ASP A 299 12.33 19.92 -17.99
N ASP A 300 12.56 19.54 -19.26
CA ASP A 300 12.28 18.21 -19.76
C ASP A 300 13.05 17.11 -18.99
N SER A 301 14.27 17.41 -18.53
CA SER A 301 15.08 16.49 -17.72
C SER A 301 14.40 16.11 -16.41
N ILE A 302 13.62 17.02 -15.83
CA ILE A 302 12.85 16.76 -14.60
C ILE A 302 11.65 15.85 -14.92
N TYR A 303 10.99 16.05 -16.05
CA TYR A 303 9.92 15.15 -16.50
C TYR A 303 10.43 13.75 -16.75
N GLU A 304 11.54 13.60 -17.48
CA GLU A 304 12.14 12.29 -17.78
C GLU A 304 12.54 11.55 -16.52
N ALA A 305 13.23 12.22 -15.58
CA ALA A 305 13.63 11.64 -14.31
C ALA A 305 12.40 11.23 -13.47
N SER A 306 11.38 12.08 -13.41
CA SER A 306 10.14 11.81 -12.67
C SER A 306 9.34 10.67 -13.30
N GLN A 307 9.28 10.60 -14.62
CA GLN A 307 8.61 9.51 -15.33
C GLN A 307 9.30 8.17 -15.09
N LYS A 308 10.63 8.16 -15.13
CA LYS A 308 11.42 6.96 -14.83
C LYS A 308 11.12 6.46 -13.42
N THR A 309 11.20 7.34 -12.41
CA THR A 309 10.91 6.98 -11.02
C THR A 309 9.45 6.51 -10.85
N TYR A 310 8.50 7.14 -11.51
CA TYR A 310 7.09 6.74 -11.47
C TYR A 310 6.89 5.32 -12.01
N LEU A 311 7.53 4.99 -13.15
CA LEU A 311 7.45 3.67 -13.75
C LEU A 311 8.15 2.60 -12.91
N GLU A 312 9.31 2.92 -12.32
CA GLU A 312 10.03 2.01 -11.43
C GLU A 312 9.20 1.68 -10.18
N ASN A 313 8.58 2.68 -9.55
CA ASN A 313 7.69 2.47 -8.40
C ASN A 313 6.45 1.64 -8.76
N MET A 314 5.84 1.92 -9.92
CA MET A 314 4.69 1.15 -10.39
C MET A 314 5.06 -0.30 -10.66
N ARG A 315 6.19 -0.55 -11.31
CA ARG A 315 6.69 -1.92 -11.54
C ARG A 315 6.89 -2.66 -10.23
N GLY A 316 7.58 -2.05 -9.26
CA GLY A 316 7.79 -2.66 -7.94
C GLY A 316 6.48 -2.95 -7.19
N SER A 317 5.47 -2.07 -7.31
CA SER A 317 4.16 -2.29 -6.70
C SER A 317 3.39 -3.47 -7.34
N LEU A 318 3.43 -3.58 -8.67
CA LEU A 318 2.81 -4.68 -9.40
C LEU A 318 3.48 -6.02 -9.09
N GLU A 319 4.81 -6.06 -9.04
CA GLU A 319 5.58 -7.25 -8.67
C GLU A 319 5.24 -7.74 -7.26
N GLN A 320 5.08 -6.83 -6.30
CA GLN A 320 4.64 -7.18 -4.93
C GLN A 320 3.23 -7.78 -4.89
N GLN A 321 2.37 -7.41 -5.85
CA GLN A 321 1.02 -7.95 -6.02
C GLN A 321 0.98 -9.23 -6.88
N GLY A 322 2.14 -9.71 -7.34
CA GLY A 322 2.25 -10.86 -8.22
C GLY A 322 1.73 -10.62 -9.64
N GLN A 323 1.67 -9.35 -10.06
CA GLN A 323 1.20 -8.95 -11.40
C GLN A 323 2.39 -8.66 -12.31
N ASP A 324 2.28 -9.11 -13.56
CA ASP A 324 3.27 -8.81 -14.59
C ASP A 324 3.06 -7.40 -15.17
N PHE A 325 4.15 -6.63 -15.23
CA PHE A 325 4.10 -5.24 -15.70
C PHE A 325 3.71 -5.14 -17.18
N ASP A 326 4.19 -6.04 -18.04
CA ASP A 326 3.92 -5.98 -19.47
C ASP A 326 2.47 -6.40 -19.78
N GLU A 327 1.91 -7.33 -19.02
CA GLU A 327 0.49 -7.68 -19.09
C GLU A 327 -0.38 -6.51 -18.60
N PHE A 328 0.02 -5.85 -17.52
CA PHE A 328 -0.66 -4.64 -17.06
C PHE A 328 -0.64 -3.55 -18.14
N VAL A 329 0.50 -3.22 -18.77
CA VAL A 329 0.60 -2.24 -19.85
C VAL A 329 -0.31 -2.60 -21.02
N LYS A 330 -0.39 -3.88 -21.41
CA LYS A 330 -1.32 -4.35 -22.47
C LYS A 330 -2.77 -4.10 -22.08
N SER A 331 -3.14 -4.34 -20.81
CA SER A 331 -4.50 -4.09 -20.32
C SER A 331 -4.90 -2.62 -20.34
N GLN A 332 -3.92 -1.70 -20.25
CA GLN A 332 -4.10 -0.25 -20.31
C GLN A 332 -4.12 0.31 -21.74
N GLY A 333 -4.25 -0.53 -22.77
CA GLY A 333 -4.32 -0.14 -24.17
C GLY A 333 -2.97 -0.15 -24.90
N GLY A 334 -1.94 -0.79 -24.31
CA GLY A 334 -0.62 -0.97 -24.88
C GLY A 334 0.35 0.19 -24.62
N GLU A 335 1.59 0.01 -25.04
CA GLU A 335 2.71 0.91 -24.70
C GLU A 335 2.46 2.39 -25.06
N GLN A 336 1.87 2.66 -26.22
CA GLN A 336 1.66 4.03 -26.69
C GLN A 336 0.63 4.77 -25.81
N GLN A 337 -0.52 4.14 -25.56
CA GLN A 337 -1.58 4.74 -24.73
C GLN A 337 -1.14 4.86 -23.29
N PHE A 338 -0.53 3.82 -22.74
CA PHE A 338 0.03 3.82 -21.40
C PHE A 338 1.11 4.89 -21.22
N GLY A 339 2.03 5.02 -22.18
CA GLY A 339 3.07 6.05 -22.17
C GLY A 339 2.50 7.47 -22.16
N MET A 340 1.45 7.73 -22.96
CA MET A 340 0.77 9.03 -22.97
C MET A 340 0.07 9.31 -21.64
N MET A 341 -0.66 8.35 -21.10
CA MET A 341 -1.33 8.47 -19.80
C MET A 341 -0.32 8.74 -18.66
N THR A 342 0.77 8.00 -18.64
CA THR A 342 1.85 8.17 -17.66
C THR A 342 2.49 9.56 -17.75
N MET A 343 2.76 10.04 -18.97
CA MET A 343 3.32 11.38 -19.18
C MET A 343 2.38 12.47 -18.65
N LEU A 344 1.08 12.37 -18.95
CA LEU A 344 0.07 13.32 -18.44
C LEU A 344 -0.03 13.29 -16.93
N GLN A 345 0.00 12.09 -16.32
CA GLN A 345 -0.05 11.93 -14.88
C GLN A 345 1.18 12.53 -14.19
N VAL A 346 2.37 12.24 -14.70
CA VAL A 346 3.62 12.79 -14.17
C VAL A 346 3.63 14.33 -14.29
N ARG A 347 3.17 14.86 -15.43
CA ARG A 347 3.04 16.31 -15.62
C ARG A 347 2.09 16.92 -14.57
N SER A 348 0.92 16.33 -14.41
CA SER A 348 -0.07 16.79 -13.42
C SER A 348 0.52 16.77 -12.00
N ASN A 349 1.16 15.68 -11.61
CA ASN A 349 1.78 15.53 -10.29
C ASN A 349 2.87 16.58 -10.03
N LEU A 350 3.72 16.85 -11.03
CA LEU A 350 4.78 17.86 -10.91
C LEU A 350 4.21 19.27 -10.77
N VAL A 351 3.23 19.64 -11.61
CA VAL A 351 2.60 20.95 -11.56
C VAL A 351 1.89 21.17 -10.22
N GLN A 352 1.12 20.17 -9.77
CA GLN A 352 0.47 20.24 -8.44
C GLN A 352 1.51 20.36 -7.32
N GLY A 353 2.56 19.52 -7.34
CA GLY A 353 3.61 19.55 -6.34
C GLY A 353 4.32 20.90 -6.26
N TYR A 354 4.73 21.46 -7.40
CA TYR A 354 5.37 22.79 -7.44
C TYR A 354 4.43 23.92 -7.05
N SER A 355 3.14 23.81 -7.36
CA SER A 355 2.14 24.77 -6.93
C SER A 355 1.99 24.79 -5.41
N LEU A 356 1.95 23.63 -4.77
CA LEU A 356 1.92 23.49 -3.31
C LEU A 356 3.22 23.99 -2.66
N ASP A 357 4.38 23.70 -3.28
CA ASP A 357 5.68 24.21 -2.83
C ASP A 357 5.71 25.76 -2.89
N ALA A 358 5.06 26.36 -3.90
CA ALA A 358 4.94 27.82 -4.03
C ALA A 358 4.09 28.41 -2.88
N VAL A 359 2.94 27.81 -2.56
CA VAL A 359 2.09 28.21 -1.42
C VAL A 359 2.87 28.09 -0.11
N PHE A 360 3.56 26.97 0.12
CA PHE A 360 4.35 26.77 1.34
C PHE A 360 5.36 27.91 1.56
N ARG A 361 6.06 28.33 0.49
CA ARG A 361 7.03 29.44 0.54
C ARG A 361 6.34 30.79 0.73
N HIS A 362 5.27 31.07 -0.05
CA HIS A 362 4.54 32.33 0.00
C HIS A 362 3.99 32.63 1.40
N GLU A 363 3.39 31.62 2.02
CA GLU A 363 2.82 31.68 3.37
C GLU A 363 3.87 31.54 4.48
N LYS A 364 5.16 31.42 4.11
CA LYS A 364 6.29 31.29 5.06
C LYS A 364 6.08 30.18 6.09
N MET A 365 5.48 29.08 5.66
CA MET A 365 5.20 27.94 6.53
C MET A 365 6.48 27.27 7.02
N THR A 366 6.40 26.70 8.21
CA THR A 366 7.48 25.89 8.81
C THR A 366 6.94 24.50 9.15
N LEU A 367 7.79 23.49 9.11
CA LEU A 367 7.42 22.13 9.49
C LEU A 367 7.62 21.90 10.99
N THR A 368 6.70 21.16 11.57
CA THR A 368 6.77 20.63 12.93
C THR A 368 6.98 19.12 12.89
N GLU A 369 7.32 18.51 14.02
CA GLU A 369 7.40 17.05 14.14
C GLU A 369 6.05 16.37 13.82
N GLU A 370 4.93 17.00 14.16
CA GLU A 370 3.61 16.46 13.80
C GLU A 370 3.35 16.45 12.29
N ASP A 371 3.85 17.46 11.56
CA ASP A 371 3.78 17.48 10.09
C ASP A 371 4.58 16.31 9.49
N LEU A 372 5.76 16.02 10.03
CA LEU A 372 6.58 14.87 9.61
C LEU A 372 5.92 13.52 9.95
N ASN A 373 5.30 13.43 11.12
CA ASN A 373 4.56 12.23 11.52
C ASN A 373 3.32 12.01 10.63
N ARG A 374 2.64 13.09 10.22
CA ARG A 374 1.54 13.01 9.25
C ARG A 374 2.03 12.52 7.90
N ALA A 375 3.14 13.05 7.40
CA ALA A 375 3.74 12.59 6.15
C ALA A 375 4.13 11.10 6.21
N ALA A 376 4.67 10.63 7.33
CA ALA A 376 4.98 9.21 7.51
C ALA A 376 3.71 8.33 7.51
N ARG A 377 2.59 8.82 8.08
CA ARG A 377 1.28 8.12 8.02
C ARG A 377 0.72 8.04 6.60
N GLU A 378 0.89 9.08 5.80
CA GLU A 378 0.49 9.06 4.38
C GLU A 378 1.33 8.09 3.55
N LEU A 379 2.62 8.00 3.81
CA LEU A 379 3.51 7.07 3.11
C LEU A 379 3.24 5.60 3.47
N ASN A 380 2.95 5.31 4.74
CA ASN A 380 2.57 3.97 5.19
C ASN A 380 1.61 4.06 6.40
N PRO A 381 0.29 4.01 6.16
CA PRO A 381 -0.71 4.07 7.22
C PRO A 381 -0.62 2.93 8.24
N GLN A 382 -0.13 1.76 7.81
CA GLN A 382 -0.03 0.56 8.64
C GLN A 382 1.14 0.62 9.63
N ASN A 383 2.26 1.24 9.21
CA ASN A 383 3.45 1.34 10.06
C ASN A 383 4.24 2.64 9.83
N PRO A 384 3.73 3.80 10.30
CA PRO A 384 4.41 5.08 10.15
C PRO A 384 5.78 5.14 10.84
N MET A 385 5.95 4.40 11.93
CA MET A 385 7.20 4.36 12.68
C MET A 385 8.32 3.70 11.87
N ALA A 386 8.01 2.63 11.11
CA ALA A 386 8.98 2.00 10.23
C ALA A 386 9.44 2.97 9.13
N VAL A 387 8.53 3.79 8.57
CA VAL A 387 8.90 4.83 7.59
C VAL A 387 9.88 5.84 8.19
N ARG A 388 9.62 6.31 9.41
CA ARG A 388 10.54 7.25 10.10
C ARG A 388 11.91 6.62 10.31
N GLN A 389 11.94 5.38 10.80
CA GLN A 389 13.18 4.65 11.02
C GLN A 389 13.96 4.43 9.72
N GLU A 390 13.29 3.97 8.66
CA GLU A 390 13.92 3.76 7.36
C GLU A 390 14.50 5.06 6.78
N ILE A 391 13.77 6.17 6.88
CA ILE A 391 14.23 7.49 6.43
C ILE A 391 15.47 7.94 7.20
N ASP A 392 15.50 7.76 8.51
CA ASP A 392 16.66 8.09 9.34
C ASP A 392 17.86 7.19 9.00
N GLU A 393 17.62 5.89 8.79
CA GLU A 393 18.67 4.92 8.43
C GLU A 393 19.21 5.13 7.00
N THR A 394 18.40 5.64 6.08
CA THR A 394 18.79 5.86 4.67
C THR A 394 19.20 7.29 4.36
N GLY A 395 19.03 8.23 5.30
CA GLY A 395 19.33 9.65 5.11
C GLY A 395 18.36 10.39 4.18
N GLN A 396 17.18 9.86 3.97
CA GLN A 396 16.15 10.42 3.07
C GLN A 396 15.22 11.45 3.75
N GLY A 397 15.69 12.11 4.81
CA GLY A 397 14.92 13.12 5.55
C GLY A 397 14.37 14.23 4.67
N TYR A 398 15.08 14.60 3.61
CA TYR A 398 14.62 15.60 2.64
C TYR A 398 13.36 15.15 1.89
N VAL A 399 13.20 13.86 1.60
CA VAL A 399 11.99 13.31 0.95
C VAL A 399 10.78 13.46 1.87
N LEU A 400 10.93 13.08 3.14
CA LEU A 400 9.84 13.22 4.11
C LEU A 400 9.43 14.68 4.31
N ARG A 401 10.41 15.60 4.35
CA ARG A 401 10.13 17.04 4.44
C ARG A 401 9.36 17.55 3.23
N GLU A 402 9.70 17.11 2.02
CA GLU A 402 8.98 17.48 0.81
C GLU A 402 7.51 17.04 0.86
N VAL A 403 7.27 15.79 1.24
CA VAL A 403 5.90 15.26 1.41
C VAL A 403 5.15 16.06 2.48
N ALA A 404 5.77 16.30 3.64
CA ALA A 404 5.16 17.06 4.73
C ALA A 404 4.82 18.51 4.33
N GLN A 405 5.70 19.18 3.57
CA GLN A 405 5.45 20.53 3.06
C GLN A 405 4.21 20.57 2.17
N ARG A 406 4.10 19.62 1.24
CA ARG A 406 2.98 19.55 0.30
C ARG A 406 1.66 19.20 0.99
N ILE A 407 1.67 18.27 1.93
CA ILE A 407 0.48 17.95 2.74
C ILE A 407 0.01 19.17 3.51
N LYS A 408 0.94 19.88 4.17
CA LYS A 408 0.62 21.09 4.95
C LYS A 408 0.08 22.21 4.08
N ALA A 409 0.72 22.45 2.94
CA ALA A 409 0.27 23.47 1.99
C ALA A 409 -1.11 23.11 1.41
N ASN A 410 -1.35 21.85 1.04
CA ASN A 410 -2.64 21.44 0.51
C ASN A 410 -3.77 21.56 1.52
N GLN A 411 -3.51 21.20 2.78
CA GLN A 411 -4.48 21.41 3.86
C GLN A 411 -4.79 22.90 4.06
N TRP A 412 -3.77 23.76 3.98
CA TRP A 412 -3.96 25.21 4.05
C TRP A 412 -4.80 25.73 2.88
N VAL A 413 -4.52 25.27 1.65
CA VAL A 413 -5.31 25.63 0.45
C VAL A 413 -6.77 25.25 0.63
N LEU A 414 -7.06 24.03 1.08
CA LEU A 414 -8.43 23.60 1.31
C LEU A 414 -9.12 24.38 2.44
N ASN A 415 -8.42 24.66 3.53
CA ASN A 415 -8.97 25.39 4.67
C ASN A 415 -9.35 26.85 4.32
N ASN A 416 -8.69 27.42 3.31
CA ASN A 416 -8.98 28.76 2.80
C ASN A 416 -9.83 28.75 1.53
N ALA A 417 -10.14 27.58 0.97
CA ALA A 417 -10.92 27.47 -0.25
C ALA A 417 -12.40 27.86 -0.05
N GLU A 418 -12.98 28.44 -1.07
CA GLU A 418 -14.43 28.58 -1.19
C GLU A 418 -15.02 27.26 -1.64
N VAL A 419 -15.77 26.58 -0.78
CA VAL A 419 -16.39 25.29 -1.07
C VAL A 419 -17.84 25.49 -1.45
N ILE A 420 -18.16 25.28 -2.72
CA ILE A 420 -19.53 25.31 -3.25
C ILE A 420 -20.07 23.87 -3.21
N VAL A 421 -21.13 23.66 -2.43
CA VAL A 421 -21.85 22.39 -2.40
C VAL A 421 -22.98 22.48 -3.42
N GLN A 422 -22.94 21.63 -4.44
CA GLN A 422 -23.91 21.61 -5.52
C GLN A 422 -24.56 20.24 -5.59
N GLU A 423 -25.92 20.20 -5.56
CA GLU A 423 -26.73 18.99 -5.68
C GLU A 423 -26.62 18.33 -7.07
#